data_90c3425abe1e1e2b51b151d9ee866a41
#
_entry.id   90c3425abe1e1e2b51b151d9ee866a41
#
_cell.length_a   1.000
_cell.length_b   1.000
_cell.length_c   1.000
_cell.angle_alpha   90.00
_cell.angle_beta   90.00
_cell.angle_gamma   90.00
#
_symmetry.space_group_name_H-M   'P 1'
#
loop_
_entity.id
_entity.type
_entity.pdbx_description
1 polymer ?
#
loop_
_entity_poly.entity_id
_entity_poly.type
_entity_poly.pdbx_seq_one_letter_code
_entity_poly.pdbx_strand_id
1 'polypeptide(L)'
;MATTQAQELTATEARLVACILAAPTFADAARQARIPIRTAYTIRAKPHVQEAIRTAARAALGDATARLHGLAGKAIERLEAILADDEAGPAVHTRAALGVLEATRRFREDDLEDRLAKLEAEMEQRAANGRFH
;
A
#
# COMPACT_ATOMS: atom_id res chain seq x y z
N MET A 1 30.21 16.27 0.56
CA MET A 1 29.51 14.99 0.38
C MET A 1 29.26 14.42 1.77
N ALA A 2 28.13 14.77 2.40
CA ALA A 2 27.75 14.19 3.69
C ALA A 2 27.14 12.81 3.40
N THR A 3 27.92 11.75 3.58
CA THR A 3 27.41 10.39 3.63
C THR A 3 26.53 10.31 4.88
N THR A 4 25.22 10.39 4.71
CA THR A 4 24.27 10.08 5.77
C THR A 4 24.49 8.59 6.08
N GLN A 5 25.34 8.29 7.07
CA GLN A 5 25.40 6.96 7.65
C GLN A 5 23.97 6.68 8.14
N ALA A 6 23.33 5.70 7.53
CA ALA A 6 22.08 5.16 8.03
C ALA A 6 22.35 4.69 9.46
N GLN A 7 21.88 5.47 10.43
CA GLN A 7 22.06 5.18 11.84
C GLN A 7 21.29 3.88 12.11
N GLU A 8 22.01 2.79 12.35
CA GLU A 8 21.40 1.49 12.62
C GLU A 8 20.48 1.57 13.84
N LEU A 9 19.31 0.97 13.71
CA LEU A 9 18.35 0.88 14.81
C LEU A 9 18.94 0.01 15.94
N THR A 10 18.83 0.47 17.17
CA THR A 10 19.08 -0.39 18.33
C THR A 10 18.00 -1.49 18.40
N ALA A 11 18.29 -2.61 19.06
CA ALA A 11 17.34 -3.71 19.23
C ALA A 11 16.00 -3.24 19.84
N THR A 12 16.04 -2.27 20.75
CA THR A 12 14.84 -1.68 21.37
C THR A 12 14.06 -0.83 20.38
N GLU A 13 14.73 -0.03 19.55
CA GLU A 13 14.11 0.79 18.52
C GLU A 13 13.48 -0.09 17.43
N ALA A 14 14.19 -1.11 16.95
CA ALA A 14 13.68 -2.05 15.96
C ALA A 14 12.42 -2.79 16.48
N ARG A 15 12.42 -3.22 17.73
CA ARG A 15 11.26 -3.85 18.36
C ARG A 15 10.06 -2.89 18.45
N LEU A 16 10.29 -1.62 18.82
CA LEU A 16 9.23 -0.62 18.85
C LEU A 16 8.65 -0.37 17.45
N VAL A 17 9.49 -0.23 16.44
CA VAL A 17 9.05 -0.05 15.03
C VAL A 17 8.16 -1.20 14.58
N ALA A 18 8.56 -2.44 14.83
CA ALA A 18 7.76 -3.63 14.50
C ALA A 18 6.40 -3.63 15.22
N CYS A 19 6.37 -3.27 16.50
CA CYS A 19 5.12 -3.19 17.27
C CYS A 19 4.20 -2.04 16.78
N ILE A 20 4.75 -0.90 16.36
CA ILE A 20 3.97 0.22 15.81
C ILE A 20 3.21 -0.20 14.54
N LEU A 21 3.79 -1.04 13.70
CA LEU A 21 3.16 -1.52 12.47
C LEU A 21 2.08 -2.58 12.72
N ALA A 22 2.17 -3.30 13.83
CA ALA A 22 1.26 -4.41 14.14
C ALA A 22 0.12 -4.01 15.08
N ALA A 23 0.32 -3.01 15.94
CA ALA A 23 -0.62 -2.65 16.99
C ALA A 23 -1.67 -1.62 16.51
N PRO A 24 -2.91 -1.67 17.02
CA PRO A 24 -3.96 -0.72 16.66
C PRO A 24 -3.72 0.68 17.21
N THR A 25 -3.00 0.80 18.33
CA THR A 25 -2.66 2.10 18.93
C THR A 25 -1.19 2.17 19.33
N PHE A 26 -0.65 3.40 19.45
CA PHE A 26 0.72 3.59 19.90
C PHE A 26 0.95 3.10 21.35
N ALA A 27 -0.06 3.23 22.21
CA ALA A 27 0.01 2.72 23.56
C ALA A 27 0.12 1.19 23.61
N ASP A 28 -0.61 0.50 22.72
CA ASP A 28 -0.52 -0.95 22.58
C ASP A 28 0.85 -1.36 22.02
N ALA A 29 1.37 -0.61 21.05
CA ALA A 29 2.70 -0.84 20.51
C ALA A 29 3.79 -0.74 21.59
N ALA A 30 3.75 0.31 22.42
CA ALA A 30 4.69 0.48 23.52
C ALA A 30 4.58 -0.67 24.55
N ARG A 31 3.36 -1.10 24.86
CA ARG A 31 3.09 -2.23 25.76
C ARG A 31 3.63 -3.54 25.19
N GLN A 32 3.36 -3.84 23.92
CA GLN A 32 3.86 -5.04 23.25
C GLN A 32 5.39 -5.03 23.14
N ALA A 33 5.98 -3.89 22.88
CA ALA A 33 7.42 -3.71 22.86
C ALA A 33 8.07 -3.78 24.27
N ARG A 34 7.27 -3.80 25.35
CA ARG A 34 7.71 -3.75 26.75
C ARG A 34 8.55 -2.50 27.05
N ILE A 35 8.10 -1.35 26.54
CA ILE A 35 8.75 -0.06 26.71
C ILE A 35 7.77 0.89 27.43
N PRO A 36 8.19 1.60 28.46
CA PRO A 36 7.36 2.63 29.08
C PRO A 36 6.91 3.65 28.03
N ILE A 37 5.64 4.04 28.07
CA ILE A 37 5.03 4.91 27.02
C ILE A 37 5.82 6.22 26.83
N ARG A 38 6.33 6.82 27.90
CA ARG A 38 7.15 8.04 27.85
C ARG A 38 8.44 7.81 27.06
N THR A 39 9.13 6.70 27.31
CA THR A 39 10.34 6.30 26.58
C THR A 39 10.02 6.00 25.11
N ALA A 40 8.90 5.35 24.85
CA ALA A 40 8.46 5.06 23.49
C ALA A 40 8.22 6.35 22.67
N TYR A 41 7.65 7.41 23.25
CA TYR A 41 7.53 8.72 22.61
C TYR A 41 8.90 9.35 22.30
N THR A 42 9.86 9.26 23.23
CA THR A 42 11.22 9.76 23.02
C THR A 42 11.92 9.02 21.88
N ILE A 43 11.79 7.70 21.83
CA ILE A 43 12.35 6.87 20.76
C ILE A 43 11.71 7.23 19.42
N ARG A 44 10.37 7.29 19.35
CA ARG A 44 9.63 7.62 18.13
C ARG A 44 9.99 9.00 17.58
N ALA A 45 10.35 9.96 18.42
CA ALA A 45 10.74 11.31 18.00
C ALA A 45 12.10 11.36 17.26
N LYS A 46 12.92 10.33 17.38
CA LYS A 46 14.24 10.28 16.72
C LYS A 46 14.09 10.20 15.20
N PRO A 47 14.82 11.03 14.43
CA PRO A 47 14.68 11.08 12.96
C PRO A 47 14.90 9.74 12.26
N HIS A 48 15.91 8.97 12.65
CA HIS A 48 16.20 7.66 12.07
C HIS A 48 15.11 6.61 12.37
N VAL A 49 14.46 6.71 13.54
CA VAL A 49 13.33 5.84 13.89
C VAL A 49 12.09 6.20 13.06
N GLN A 50 11.82 7.49 12.86
CA GLN A 50 10.73 7.93 11.99
C GLN A 50 10.92 7.48 10.54
N GLU A 51 12.16 7.54 10.03
CA GLU A 51 12.46 7.03 8.69
C GLU A 51 12.28 5.51 8.60
N ALA A 52 12.72 4.78 9.62
CA ALA A 52 12.50 3.34 9.69
C ALA A 52 11.02 2.97 9.72
N ILE A 53 10.19 3.71 10.47
CA ILE A 53 8.72 3.52 10.49
C ILE A 53 8.14 3.76 9.09
N ARG A 54 8.52 4.86 8.41
CA ARG A 54 8.03 5.16 7.06
C ARG A 54 8.41 4.08 6.06
N THR A 55 9.67 3.64 6.09
CA THR A 55 10.18 2.59 5.19
C THR A 55 9.46 1.27 5.42
N ALA A 56 9.31 0.86 6.68
CA ALA A 56 8.63 -0.38 7.02
C ALA A 56 7.11 -0.32 6.70
N ALA A 57 6.46 0.83 6.87
CA ALA A 57 5.07 1.01 6.47
C ALA A 57 4.89 0.92 4.95
N ARG A 58 5.80 1.50 4.15
CA ARG A 58 5.78 1.36 2.69
C ARG A 58 5.97 -0.09 2.24
N ALA A 59 6.90 -0.82 2.87
CA ALA A 59 7.13 -2.23 2.58
C ALA A 59 5.88 -3.07 2.90
N ALA A 60 5.27 -2.87 4.07
CA ALA A 60 4.04 -3.57 4.45
C ALA A 60 2.87 -3.27 3.49
N LEU A 61 2.74 -2.03 3.01
CA LEU A 61 1.74 -1.67 1.99
C LEU A 61 2.03 -2.36 0.66
N GLY A 62 3.30 -2.41 0.24
CA GLY A 62 3.73 -3.12 -0.98
C GLY A 62 3.38 -4.61 -0.92
N ASP A 63 3.68 -5.27 0.20
CA ASP A 63 3.34 -6.69 0.41
C ASP A 63 1.82 -6.91 0.39
N ALA A 64 1.04 -6.04 1.03
CA ALA A 64 -0.41 -6.11 1.01
C ALA A 64 -0.97 -5.95 -0.42
N THR A 65 -0.43 -5.01 -1.18
CA THR A 65 -0.81 -4.79 -2.59
C THR A 65 -0.47 -6.00 -3.45
N ALA A 66 0.73 -6.58 -3.30
CA ALA A 66 1.12 -7.79 -4.02
C ALA A 66 0.18 -8.99 -3.71
N ARG A 67 -0.22 -9.13 -2.44
CA ARG A 67 -1.19 -10.17 -2.04
C ARG A 67 -2.57 -9.93 -2.64
N LEU A 68 -3.03 -8.68 -2.71
CA LEU A 68 -4.30 -8.32 -3.37
C LEU A 68 -4.27 -8.65 -4.86
N HIS A 69 -3.17 -8.35 -5.56
CA HIS A 69 -3.01 -8.70 -6.97
C HIS A 69 -3.05 -10.21 -7.18
N GLY A 70 -2.40 -11.00 -6.31
CA GLY A 70 -2.47 -12.46 -6.38
C GLY A 70 -3.89 -13.01 -6.14
N LEU A 71 -4.65 -12.41 -5.22
CA LEU A 71 -6.05 -12.77 -4.98
C LEU A 71 -6.96 -12.37 -6.15
N ALA A 72 -6.71 -11.21 -6.78
CA ALA A 72 -7.43 -10.78 -7.97
C ALA A 72 -7.26 -11.77 -9.13
N GLY A 73 -6.02 -12.27 -9.36
CA GLY A 73 -5.76 -13.33 -10.33
C GLY A 73 -6.62 -14.57 -10.11
N LYS A 74 -6.65 -15.09 -8.87
CA LYS A 74 -7.49 -16.24 -8.49
C LYS A 74 -8.99 -15.97 -8.65
N ALA A 75 -9.43 -14.75 -8.39
CA ALA A 75 -10.84 -14.38 -8.60
C ALA A 75 -11.21 -14.39 -10.09
N ILE A 76 -10.32 -13.90 -10.93
CA ILE A 76 -10.50 -13.93 -12.40
C ILE A 76 -10.58 -15.38 -12.90
N GLU A 77 -9.62 -16.24 -12.52
CA GLU A 77 -9.64 -17.67 -12.88
C GLU A 77 -10.94 -18.35 -12.44
N ARG A 78 -11.45 -18.00 -11.27
CA ARG A 78 -12.72 -18.55 -10.77
C ARG A 78 -13.92 -18.06 -11.56
N LEU A 79 -13.94 -16.79 -11.95
CA LEU A 79 -14.98 -16.23 -12.81
C LEU A 79 -14.95 -16.86 -14.20
N GLU A 80 -13.79 -17.06 -14.79
CA GLU A 80 -13.60 -17.75 -16.06
C GLU A 80 -14.13 -19.20 -16.01
N ALA A 81 -13.80 -19.92 -14.93
CA ALA A 81 -14.29 -21.29 -14.74
C ALA A 81 -15.83 -21.35 -14.64
N ILE A 82 -16.46 -20.39 -13.94
CA ILE A 82 -17.92 -20.30 -13.83
C ILE A 82 -18.55 -19.98 -15.20
N LEU A 83 -17.96 -19.09 -15.97
CA LEU A 83 -18.48 -18.73 -17.31
C LEU A 83 -18.31 -19.86 -18.34
N ALA A 84 -17.35 -20.75 -18.14
CA ALA A 84 -17.10 -21.91 -18.97
C ALA A 84 -17.89 -23.17 -18.54
N ASP A 85 -18.56 -23.13 -17.40
CA ASP A 85 -19.30 -24.27 -16.85
C ASP A 85 -20.75 -24.28 -17.38
N ASP A 86 -21.02 -25.08 -18.38
CA ASP A 86 -22.35 -25.20 -18.99
C ASP A 86 -23.43 -25.74 -18.04
N GLU A 87 -23.05 -26.39 -16.95
CA GLU A 87 -23.95 -26.89 -15.91
C GLU A 87 -24.32 -25.83 -14.87
N ALA A 88 -23.60 -24.71 -14.85
CA ALA A 88 -23.91 -23.59 -13.95
C ALA A 88 -25.22 -22.96 -14.34
N GLY A 89 -26.09 -22.72 -13.35
CA GLY A 89 -27.41 -22.14 -13.62
C GLY A 89 -27.35 -20.72 -14.19
N PRO A 90 -28.36 -20.30 -14.98
CA PRO A 90 -28.36 -18.99 -15.66
C PRO A 90 -28.11 -17.78 -14.73
N ALA A 91 -28.63 -17.84 -13.51
CA ALA A 91 -28.42 -16.78 -12.52
C ALA A 91 -26.95 -16.66 -12.08
N VAL A 92 -26.21 -17.78 -12.01
CA VAL A 92 -24.79 -17.83 -11.66
C VAL A 92 -23.97 -17.23 -12.80
N HIS A 93 -24.24 -17.64 -14.06
CA HIS A 93 -23.61 -17.08 -15.24
C HIS A 93 -23.84 -15.57 -15.37
N THR A 94 -25.07 -15.11 -15.20
CA THR A 94 -25.39 -13.67 -15.26
C THR A 94 -24.61 -12.90 -14.20
N ARG A 95 -24.55 -13.40 -12.96
CA ARG A 95 -23.81 -12.74 -11.88
C ARG A 95 -22.30 -12.70 -12.13
N ALA A 96 -21.74 -13.79 -12.63
CA ALA A 96 -20.32 -13.84 -13.01
C ALA A 96 -20.00 -12.86 -14.15
N ALA A 97 -20.82 -12.81 -15.19
CA ALA A 97 -20.68 -11.89 -16.31
C ALA A 97 -20.76 -10.43 -15.86
N LEU A 98 -21.75 -10.07 -15.03
CA LEU A 98 -21.87 -8.73 -14.46
C LEU A 98 -20.65 -8.37 -13.60
N GLY A 99 -20.12 -9.30 -12.81
CA GLY A 99 -18.89 -9.11 -12.03
C GLY A 99 -17.68 -8.78 -12.90
N VAL A 100 -17.51 -9.48 -14.01
CA VAL A 100 -16.44 -9.21 -15.00
C VAL A 100 -16.59 -7.83 -15.62
N LEU A 101 -17.81 -7.48 -16.07
CA LEU A 101 -18.08 -6.17 -16.67
C LEU A 101 -17.84 -5.03 -15.69
N GLU A 102 -18.28 -5.16 -14.43
CA GLU A 102 -18.05 -4.15 -13.40
C GLU A 102 -16.56 -3.99 -13.05
N ALA A 103 -15.82 -5.11 -12.93
CA ALA A 103 -14.39 -5.06 -12.73
C ALA A 103 -13.67 -4.36 -13.89
N THR A 104 -14.05 -4.69 -15.15
CA THR A 104 -13.48 -4.06 -16.35
C THR A 104 -13.73 -2.56 -16.37
N ARG A 105 -14.94 -2.12 -15.97
CA ARG A 105 -15.27 -0.70 -15.89
C ARG A 105 -14.37 0.02 -14.89
N ARG A 106 -14.20 -0.53 -13.67
CA ARG A 106 -13.36 0.05 -12.64
C ARG A 106 -11.90 0.15 -13.06
N PHE A 107 -11.34 -0.92 -13.63
CA PHE A 107 -9.96 -0.88 -14.12
C PHE A 107 -9.73 0.19 -15.21
N ARG A 108 -10.73 0.46 -16.07
CA ARG A 108 -10.64 1.54 -17.06
C ARG A 108 -10.70 2.92 -16.41
N GLU A 109 -11.53 3.09 -15.39
CA GLU A 109 -11.62 4.34 -14.62
C GLU A 109 -10.30 4.64 -13.93
N ASP A 110 -9.71 3.66 -13.23
CA ASP A 110 -8.41 3.78 -12.56
C ASP A 110 -7.28 4.10 -13.56
N ASP A 111 -7.24 3.43 -14.73
CA ASP A 111 -6.24 3.72 -15.78
C ASP A 111 -6.38 5.14 -16.34
N LEU A 112 -7.61 5.63 -16.49
CA LEU A 112 -7.86 7.00 -16.93
C LEU A 112 -7.42 8.03 -15.89
N GLU A 113 -7.70 7.78 -14.61
CA GLU A 113 -7.25 8.65 -13.51
C GLU A 113 -5.72 8.71 -13.43
N ASP A 114 -5.03 7.58 -13.53
CA ASP A 114 -3.58 7.51 -13.57
C ASP A 114 -2.97 8.28 -14.76
N ARG A 115 -3.61 8.18 -15.93
CA ARG A 115 -3.16 8.91 -17.13
C ARG A 115 -3.40 10.41 -17.01
N LEU A 116 -4.52 10.83 -16.43
CA LEU A 116 -4.81 12.22 -16.15
C LEU A 116 -3.80 12.80 -15.18
N ALA A 117 -3.53 12.13 -14.07
CA ALA A 117 -2.53 12.57 -13.08
C ALA A 117 -1.13 12.73 -13.69
N LYS A 118 -0.72 11.83 -14.58
CA LYS A 118 0.56 11.95 -15.31
C LYS A 118 0.58 13.15 -16.24
N LEU A 119 -0.51 13.40 -16.99
CA LEU A 119 -0.61 14.55 -17.89
C LEU A 119 -0.61 15.88 -17.12
N GLU A 120 -1.32 15.94 -16.00
CA GLU A 120 -1.32 17.10 -15.11
C GLU A 120 0.08 17.42 -14.59
N ALA A 121 0.81 16.41 -14.11
CA ALA A 121 2.18 16.56 -13.64
C ALA A 121 3.14 17.03 -14.76
N GLU A 122 2.98 16.51 -15.98
CA GLU A 122 3.77 16.95 -17.14
C GLU A 122 3.46 18.41 -17.53
N MET A 123 2.19 18.80 -17.46
CA MET A 123 1.77 20.19 -17.75
C MET A 123 2.32 21.17 -16.72
N GLU A 124 2.27 20.82 -15.44
CA GLU A 124 2.86 21.62 -14.36
C GLU A 124 4.37 21.79 -14.54
N GLN A 125 5.07 20.70 -14.89
CA GLN A 125 6.51 20.71 -15.14
C GLN A 125 6.87 21.61 -16.34
N ARG A 126 6.08 21.55 -17.43
CA ARG A 126 6.25 22.43 -18.60
C ARG A 126 5.97 23.89 -18.25
N ALA A 127 4.94 24.17 -17.48
CA ALA A 127 4.60 25.51 -17.02
C ALA A 127 5.68 26.09 -16.10
N ALA A 128 6.28 25.27 -15.23
CA ALA A 128 7.40 25.67 -14.39
C ALA A 128 8.66 25.99 -15.22
N ASN A 129 8.99 25.15 -16.21
CA ASN A 129 10.15 25.34 -17.07
C ASN A 129 9.97 26.52 -18.06
N GLY A 130 8.74 26.84 -18.48
CA GLY A 130 8.45 27.95 -19.39
C GLY A 130 8.48 29.33 -18.75
N ARG A 131 8.57 29.44 -17.43
CA ARG A 131 8.67 30.73 -16.70
C ARG A 131 10.11 31.27 -16.58
N PHE A 132 11.09 30.52 -17.06
CA PHE A 132 12.52 30.91 -17.00
C PHE A 132 13.13 31.31 -18.35
N HIS A 133 12.29 31.63 -19.35
CA HIS A 133 12.74 32.21 -20.63
C HIS A 133 12.12 33.56 -20.88
#